data_791b22eff84e0773751d6b72b7c3f6ff
#
_entry.id   791b22eff84e0773751d6b72b7c3f6ff
#
_cell.length_a   1.000
_cell.length_b   1.000
_cell.length_c   1.000
_cell.angle_alpha   90.00
_cell.angle_beta   90.00
_cell.angle_gamma   90.00
#
_symmetry.space_group_name_H-M   'P 1'
#
loop_
_entity.id
_entity.type
_entity.pdbx_description
1 polymer ?
#
loop_
_entity_poly.entity_id
_entity_poly.type
_entity_poly.pdbx_seq_one_letter_code
_entity_poly.pdbx_strand_id
1 'polypeptide(L)'
;MKKSNYYLVVAKEAHLTKKAAKDAIDTFLDQVVRSLKKGEKVVLSGFGTLSVSKVNAKDVVPFGKEDKRVTVKSHNVISFKAAKPLRKAIW
;
A
#
# COMPACT_ATOMS: atom_id res chain seq x y z
N MET A 1 0.99 -13.90 -7.80
CA MET A 1 1.19 -13.33 -9.15
C MET A 1 2.08 -12.10 -9.07
N LYS A 2 2.98 -11.98 -10.02
CA LYS A 2 3.84 -10.81 -10.12
C LYS A 2 3.11 -9.70 -10.90
N LYS A 3 3.59 -8.47 -10.75
CA LYS A 3 3.00 -7.31 -11.42
C LYS A 3 2.93 -7.49 -12.95
N SER A 4 3.95 -8.08 -13.55
CA SER A 4 3.98 -8.33 -14.99
C SER A 4 2.86 -9.27 -15.45
N ASN A 5 2.45 -10.21 -14.62
CA ASN A 5 1.35 -11.10 -14.94
C ASN A 5 0.01 -10.34 -14.99
N TYR A 6 -0.16 -9.36 -14.11
CA TYR A 6 -1.36 -8.53 -14.12
C TYR A 6 -1.43 -7.65 -15.36
N TYR A 7 -0.30 -7.22 -15.89
CA TYR A 7 -0.29 -6.44 -17.14
C TYR A 7 -0.93 -7.23 -18.27
N LEU A 8 -0.60 -8.50 -18.39
CA LEU A 8 -1.17 -9.36 -19.43
C LEU A 8 -2.66 -9.58 -19.24
N VAL A 9 -3.07 -9.87 -18.03
CA VAL A 9 -4.48 -10.11 -17.70
C VAL A 9 -5.32 -8.86 -17.94
N VAL A 10 -4.84 -7.71 -17.47
CA VAL A 10 -5.56 -6.45 -17.64
C VAL A 10 -5.64 -6.07 -19.12
N ALA A 11 -4.55 -6.25 -19.87
CA ALA A 11 -4.54 -5.95 -21.29
C ALA A 11 -5.61 -6.77 -22.02
N LYS A 12 -5.70 -8.05 -21.71
CA LYS A 12 -6.67 -8.95 -22.34
C LYS A 12 -8.11 -8.60 -21.96
N GLU A 13 -8.37 -8.43 -20.68
CA GLU A 13 -9.73 -8.22 -20.19
C GLU A 13 -10.26 -6.82 -20.43
N ALA A 14 -9.39 -5.82 -20.41
CA ALA A 14 -9.79 -4.44 -20.65
C ALA A 14 -9.64 -4.04 -22.12
N HIS A 15 -9.29 -4.98 -23.01
CA HIS A 15 -9.10 -4.74 -24.44
C HIS A 15 -8.06 -3.66 -24.71
N LEU A 16 -6.95 -3.71 -23.95
CA LEU A 16 -5.83 -2.80 -24.11
C LEU A 16 -4.62 -3.52 -24.65
N THR A 17 -3.69 -2.74 -25.22
CA THR A 17 -2.38 -3.29 -25.54
C THR A 17 -1.63 -3.56 -24.23
N LYS A 18 -0.63 -4.44 -24.26
CA LYS A 18 0.21 -4.72 -23.09
C LYS A 18 0.88 -3.46 -22.58
N LYS A 19 1.35 -2.59 -23.47
CA LYS A 19 1.97 -1.33 -23.12
C LYS A 19 0.98 -0.39 -22.43
N ALA A 20 -0.23 -0.27 -22.96
CA ALA A 20 -1.26 0.57 -22.36
C ALA A 20 -1.68 0.06 -20.99
N ALA A 21 -1.80 -1.24 -20.81
CA ALA A 21 -2.12 -1.85 -19.55
C ALA A 21 -1.03 -1.59 -18.50
N LYS A 22 0.23 -1.75 -18.91
CA LYS A 22 1.37 -1.48 -18.05
C LYS A 22 1.39 -0.01 -17.61
N ASP A 23 1.24 0.91 -18.56
CA ASP A 23 1.25 2.33 -18.27
C ASP A 23 0.10 2.72 -17.33
N ALA A 24 -1.09 2.15 -17.55
CA ALA A 24 -2.24 2.43 -16.70
C ALA A 24 -2.02 1.94 -15.27
N ILE A 25 -1.52 0.73 -15.10
CA ILE A 25 -1.26 0.15 -13.78
C ILE A 25 -0.16 0.92 -13.07
N ASP A 26 0.94 1.19 -13.74
CA ASP A 26 2.07 1.90 -13.15
C ASP A 26 1.68 3.33 -12.76
N THR A 27 0.90 4.01 -13.60
CA THR A 27 0.40 5.35 -13.30
C THR A 27 -0.52 5.34 -12.09
N PHE A 28 -1.42 4.37 -12.04
CA PHE A 28 -2.34 4.24 -10.91
C PHE A 28 -1.59 4.03 -9.59
N LEU A 29 -0.63 3.11 -9.58
CA LEU A 29 0.17 2.84 -8.38
C LEU A 29 1.00 4.04 -7.98
N ASP A 30 1.54 4.78 -8.95
CA ASP A 30 2.30 5.99 -8.69
C ASP A 30 1.41 7.05 -8.02
N GLN A 31 0.18 7.22 -8.50
CA GLN A 31 -0.77 8.16 -7.89
C GLN A 31 -1.16 7.75 -6.48
N VAL A 32 -1.30 6.45 -6.22
CA VAL A 32 -1.56 5.95 -4.87
C VAL A 32 -0.41 6.33 -3.93
N VAL A 33 0.83 6.14 -4.38
CA VAL A 33 2.01 6.49 -3.59
C VAL A 33 2.04 8.00 -3.31
N ARG A 34 1.76 8.82 -4.31
CA ARG A 34 1.74 10.28 -4.15
C ARG A 34 0.69 10.74 -3.15
N SER A 35 -0.50 10.16 -3.21
CA SER A 35 -1.55 10.48 -2.26
C SER A 35 -1.15 10.11 -0.84
N LEU A 36 -0.56 8.94 -0.65
CA LEU A 36 -0.10 8.50 0.66
C LEU A 36 1.04 9.36 1.20
N LYS A 37 1.92 9.85 0.32
CA LYS A 37 2.99 10.78 0.73
C LYS A 37 2.45 12.09 1.25
N LYS A 38 1.30 12.54 0.75
CA LYS A 38 0.63 13.73 1.22
C LYS A 38 -0.16 13.51 2.51
N GLY A 39 -0.20 12.28 2.99
CA GLY A 39 -0.98 11.91 4.16
C GLY A 39 -2.46 11.70 3.86
N GLU A 40 -2.82 11.59 2.61
CA GLU A 40 -4.20 11.38 2.21
C GLU A 40 -4.55 9.89 2.26
N LYS A 41 -5.81 9.63 2.58
CA LYS A 41 -6.35 8.28 2.58
C LYS A 41 -6.76 7.91 1.15
N VAL A 42 -6.42 6.70 0.73
CA VAL A 42 -6.82 6.20 -0.59
C VAL A 42 -7.93 5.18 -0.41
N VAL A 43 -9.12 5.53 -0.85
CA VAL A 43 -10.29 4.67 -0.74
C VAL A 43 -10.56 4.02 -2.09
N LEU A 44 -10.47 2.69 -2.12
CA LEU A 44 -10.78 1.90 -3.31
C LEU A 44 -12.11 1.22 -3.06
N SER A 45 -13.16 1.78 -3.65
CA SER A 45 -14.54 1.30 -3.45
C SER A 45 -14.65 -0.19 -3.80
N GLY A 46 -15.22 -0.96 -2.88
CA GLY A 46 -15.37 -2.40 -3.07
C GLY A 46 -14.11 -3.21 -2.86
N PHE A 47 -12.99 -2.57 -2.58
CA PHE A 47 -11.71 -3.26 -2.40
C PHE A 47 -11.14 -3.03 -1.00
N GLY A 48 -10.84 -1.81 -0.66
CA GLY A 48 -10.29 -1.49 0.64
C GLY A 48 -9.82 -0.05 0.75
N THR A 49 -9.19 0.26 1.86
CA THR A 49 -8.68 1.60 2.13
C THR A 49 -7.21 1.51 2.54
N LEU A 50 -6.39 2.32 1.90
CA LEU A 50 -5.00 2.49 2.26
C LEU A 50 -4.86 3.79 3.04
N SER A 51 -4.16 3.75 4.16
CA SER A 51 -3.94 4.92 4.98
C SER A 51 -2.51 4.93 5.51
N VAL A 52 -2.06 6.12 5.89
CA VAL A 52 -0.73 6.30 6.46
C VAL A 52 -0.88 6.76 7.88
N SER A 53 -0.21 6.07 8.78
CA SER A 53 -0.11 6.45 10.19
C SER A 53 1.32 6.84 10.48
N LYS A 54 1.49 7.88 11.27
CA LYS A 54 2.81 8.32 11.68
C LYS A 54 3.15 7.72 13.03
N VAL A 55 4.26 7.00 13.08
CA VAL A 55 4.79 6.47 14.33
C VAL A 55 5.78 7.48 14.87
N ASN A 56 5.50 8.00 16.07
CA ASN A 56 6.37 8.98 16.71
C ASN A 56 7.68 8.33 17.17
N ALA A 57 8.74 9.13 17.17
CA ALA A 57 10.01 8.68 17.69
C ALA A 57 9.87 8.34 19.17
N LYS A 58 10.36 7.20 19.54
CA LYS A 58 10.41 6.75 20.94
C LYS A 58 11.77 6.16 21.24
N ASP A 59 12.25 6.44 22.46
CA ASP A 59 13.39 5.72 22.98
C ASP A 59 12.89 4.37 23.48
N VAL A 60 13.40 3.32 22.88
CA VAL A 60 13.02 1.96 23.27
C VAL A 60 14.23 1.30 23.90
N VAL A 61 14.06 0.82 25.11
CA VAL A 61 15.07 0.03 25.78
C VAL A 61 14.83 -1.43 25.44
N PRO A 62 15.74 -2.07 24.70
CA PRO A 62 15.60 -3.48 24.41
C PRO A 62 15.51 -4.29 25.68
N PHE A 63 14.73 -5.33 25.64
CA PHE A 63 14.44 -6.17 26.78
C PHE A 63 15.73 -6.65 27.49
N GLY A 64 15.91 -6.26 28.76
CA GLY A 64 17.05 -6.69 29.54
C GLY A 64 18.40 -6.03 29.24
N LYS A 65 18.42 -4.99 28.40
CA LYS A 65 19.67 -4.31 28.03
C LYS A 65 19.50 -2.81 28.12
N GLU A 66 19.68 -2.27 29.30
CA GLU A 66 19.48 -0.86 29.58
C GLU A 66 20.51 0.05 28.92
N ASP A 67 21.70 -0.48 28.63
CA ASP A 67 22.78 0.27 28.00
C ASP A 67 22.66 0.43 26.48
N LYS A 68 21.71 -0.26 25.88
CA LYS A 68 21.49 -0.18 24.45
C LYS A 68 20.13 0.40 24.12
N ARG A 69 20.01 1.69 24.22
CA ARG A 69 18.80 2.37 23.80
C ARG A 69 18.75 2.43 22.28
N VAL A 70 17.64 2.00 21.73
CA VAL A 70 17.36 2.16 20.32
C VAL A 70 16.34 3.26 20.15
N THR A 71 16.74 4.34 19.49
CA THR A 71 15.83 5.41 19.16
C THR A 71 15.13 5.07 17.88
N VAL A 72 13.82 4.90 17.95
CA VAL A 72 12.99 4.68 16.75
C VAL A 72 12.61 6.04 16.22
N LYS A 73 13.10 6.36 15.00
CA LYS A 73 12.78 7.63 14.36
C LYS A 73 11.32 7.63 13.93
N SER A 74 10.74 8.83 13.89
CA SER A 74 9.40 9.00 13.31
C SER A 74 9.38 8.48 11.88
N HIS A 75 8.43 7.65 11.58
CA HIS A 75 8.28 7.14 10.22
C HIS A 75 6.80 6.89 9.92
N ASN A 76 6.48 6.84 8.65
CA ASN A 76 5.13 6.56 8.22
C ASN A 76 4.96 5.06 8.02
N VAL A 77 3.82 4.57 8.49
CA VAL A 77 3.44 3.17 8.32
C VAL A 77 2.18 3.12 7.47
N ILE A 78 2.20 2.27 6.46
CA ILE A 78 1.06 2.09 5.58
C ILE A 78 0.19 0.99 6.14
N SER A 79 -1.11 1.27 6.26
CA SER A 79 -2.10 0.30 6.71
C SER A 79 -3.12 0.08 5.60
N PHE A 80 -3.48 -1.17 5.39
CA PHE A 80 -4.52 -1.53 4.44
C PHE A 80 -5.67 -2.20 5.19
N LYS A 81 -6.87 -1.67 5.00
CA LYS A 81 -8.08 -2.25 5.56
C LYS A 81 -8.96 -2.74 4.43
N ALA A 82 -9.18 -4.04 4.36
CA ALA A 82 -10.02 -4.64 3.34
C ALA A 82 -11.47 -4.20 3.51
N ALA A 83 -12.12 -3.86 2.40
CA ALA A 83 -13.53 -3.53 2.42
C ALA A 83 -14.37 -4.81 2.57
N LYS A 84 -15.57 -4.64 3.10
CA LYS A 84 -16.49 -5.74 3.33
C LYS A 84 -16.75 -6.58 2.07
N PRO A 85 -16.99 -6.00 0.89
CA PRO A 85 -17.17 -6.79 -0.33
C PRO A 85 -15.95 -7.63 -0.69
N LEU A 86 -14.74 -7.12 -0.47
CA LEU A 86 -13.52 -7.89 -0.73
C LEU A 86 -13.41 -9.08 0.22
N ARG A 87 -13.70 -8.86 1.48
CA ARG A 87 -13.65 -9.95 2.48
C ARG A 87 -14.65 -11.05 2.16
N LYS A 88 -15.84 -10.70 1.72
CA LYS A 88 -16.85 -11.66 1.32
C LYS A 88 -16.46 -12.45 0.07
N ALA A 89 -15.76 -11.83 -0.85
CA ALA A 89 -15.33 -12.49 -2.08
C ALA A 89 -14.29 -13.58 -1.82
N ILE A 90 -13.53 -13.45 -0.75
CA ILE A 90 -12.44 -14.39 -0.43
C ILE A 90 -12.91 -15.46 0.55
N TRP A 91 -13.84 -15.16 1.39
CA TRP A 91 -14.33 -16.05 2.46
C TRP A 91 -15.51 -16.92 2.06
#